data_405ede0223ac3e676cbd9cd491ccd0bc
#
_entry.id   405ede0223ac3e676cbd9cd491ccd0bc
#
_cell.length_a   1.000
_cell.length_b   1.000
_cell.length_c   1.000
_cell.angle_alpha   90.00
_cell.angle_beta   90.00
_cell.angle_gamma   90.00
#
_symmetry.space_group_name_H-M   'P 1'
#
loop_
_entity.id
_entity.type
_entity.pdbx_description
1 polymer ?
#
loop_
_entity_poly.entity_id
_entity_poly.type
_entity_poly.pdbx_seq_one_letter_code
_entity_poly.pdbx_strand_id
1 'polypeptide(L)'
;MALAETATKLANLFNPEVIADLLDVKLIDALKFAPLAQVDYTLVGNAGNKVKLPYYSYIGDAVTVTEGADIPIKQLTQTTKEVTIAKVGNGIQITDEAVLSGYGDPIGEAVAQLATSIASKMDNDLLASLAAITTAGGGLEYTSASNTTLTAEDIANALTLFGEDIDGDKVILVDATTYASLRKSTTWMPASDISADTYLKGVVGQVQGTQVVVTNRIKGANAGKAFIVKPGALALFLKRDTLVETDRDIINKSTVITADKHYASYLLNAGKAIKLNPHTA
;
A
#
# COMPACT_ATOMS: atom_id res chain seq x y z
N MET A 1 46.55 37.32 10.57
CA MET A 1 46.22 36.17 11.41
C MET A 1 44.83 35.73 10.98
N ALA A 2 44.75 34.72 10.10
CA ALA A 2 43.49 34.24 9.55
C ALA A 2 42.76 33.50 10.67
N LEU A 3 41.59 34.00 11.04
CA LEU A 3 40.67 33.27 11.92
C LEU A 3 40.19 32.02 11.14
N ALA A 4 40.73 30.88 11.56
CA ALA A 4 40.48 29.61 10.99
C ALA A 4 38.98 29.27 11.04
N GLU A 5 38.51 28.73 9.97
CA GLU A 5 37.40 27.87 9.61
C GLU A 5 36.81 26.98 10.71
N THR A 6 36.39 27.51 11.84
CA THR A 6 35.66 26.76 12.87
C THR A 6 34.24 27.28 13.10
N ALA A 7 33.70 28.02 12.13
CA ALA A 7 32.28 28.32 12.17
C ALA A 7 31.50 27.07 11.71
N THR A 8 30.75 26.47 12.61
CA THR A 8 29.78 25.41 12.28
C THR A 8 28.79 25.99 11.26
N LYS A 9 28.94 25.62 9.99
CA LYS A 9 28.03 26.02 8.93
C LYS A 9 26.71 25.26 9.11
N LEU A 10 25.60 25.92 8.79
CA LEU A 10 24.27 25.30 8.85
C LEU A 10 24.19 23.99 8.01
N ALA A 11 24.98 23.92 6.94
CA ALA A 11 25.16 22.70 6.14
C ALA A 11 25.79 21.52 6.92
N ASN A 12 26.47 21.78 8.03
CA ASN A 12 27.02 20.72 8.90
C ASN A 12 26.03 20.24 9.97
N LEU A 13 24.93 21.01 10.18
CA LEU A 13 23.83 20.65 11.09
C LEU A 13 22.73 19.83 10.39
N PHE A 14 22.65 19.93 9.07
CA PHE A 14 21.66 19.22 8.24
C PHE A 14 22.38 18.29 7.26
N ASN A 15 22.77 17.11 7.74
CA ASN A 15 23.25 16.08 6.84
C ASN A 15 22.05 15.42 6.13
N PRO A 16 21.93 15.54 4.78
CA PRO A 16 20.83 14.95 4.02
C PRO A 16 20.72 13.44 4.22
N GLU A 17 21.84 12.74 4.45
CA GLU A 17 21.85 11.29 4.74
C GLU A 17 21.14 10.97 6.05
N VAL A 18 21.41 11.73 7.14
CA VAL A 18 20.73 11.55 8.42
C VAL A 18 19.25 11.87 8.33
N ILE A 19 18.87 12.87 7.55
CA ILE A 19 17.47 13.21 7.30
C ILE A 19 16.79 12.10 6.50
N ALA A 20 17.45 11.51 5.51
CA ALA A 20 16.91 10.39 4.73
C ALA A 20 16.65 9.17 5.64
N ASP A 21 17.58 8.79 6.49
CA ASP A 21 17.42 7.69 7.44
C ASP A 21 16.25 7.93 8.41
N LEU A 22 16.15 9.14 8.98
CA LEU A 22 15.04 9.52 9.85
C LEU A 22 13.68 9.50 9.13
N LEU A 23 13.67 9.92 7.87
CA LEU A 23 12.47 9.92 7.04
C LEU A 23 12.04 8.51 6.72
N ASP A 24 12.95 7.60 6.40
CA ASP A 24 12.62 6.20 6.11
C ASP A 24 12.05 5.48 7.33
N VAL A 25 12.60 5.71 8.53
CA VAL A 25 12.04 5.14 9.76
C VAL A 25 10.61 5.64 10.00
N LYS A 26 10.37 6.94 9.87
CA LYS A 26 9.03 7.53 10.03
C LYS A 26 8.07 7.10 8.92
N LEU A 27 8.58 6.89 7.71
CA LEU A 27 7.82 6.38 6.57
C LEU A 27 7.27 4.98 6.85
N ILE A 28 8.12 4.07 7.33
CA ILE A 28 7.73 2.68 7.65
C ILE A 28 6.63 2.67 8.73
N ASP A 29 6.76 3.51 9.77
CA ASP A 29 5.74 3.58 10.82
C ASP A 29 4.41 4.16 10.34
N ALA A 30 4.41 5.02 9.32
CA ALA A 30 3.21 5.64 8.76
C ALA A 30 2.48 4.76 7.75
N LEU A 31 3.14 3.74 7.16
CA LEU A 31 2.58 2.84 6.17
C LEU A 31 1.67 1.79 6.81
N LYS A 32 0.45 1.63 6.27
CA LYS A 32 -0.51 0.60 6.69
C LYS A 32 -0.68 -0.53 5.69
N PHE A 33 -0.54 -0.24 4.40
CA PHE A 33 -0.76 -1.22 3.33
C PHE A 33 0.53 -1.83 2.80
N ALA A 34 1.67 -1.16 2.96
CA ALA A 34 2.96 -1.67 2.51
C ALA A 34 3.32 -3.06 3.10
N PRO A 35 3.01 -3.39 4.38
CA PRO A 35 3.25 -4.73 4.91
C PRO A 35 2.47 -5.84 4.21
N LEU A 36 1.37 -5.51 3.50
CA LEU A 36 0.59 -6.45 2.69
C LEU A 36 1.17 -6.63 1.28
N ALA A 37 2.04 -5.73 0.84
CA ALA A 37 2.63 -5.75 -0.48
C ALA A 37 4.01 -6.42 -0.45
N GLN A 38 4.26 -7.27 -1.44
CA GLN A 38 5.60 -7.80 -1.67
C GLN A 38 6.46 -6.73 -2.33
N VAL A 39 7.58 -6.36 -1.70
CA VAL A 39 8.51 -5.38 -2.28
C VAL A 39 9.47 -6.08 -3.23
N ASP A 40 9.56 -5.57 -4.45
CA ASP A 40 10.45 -6.05 -5.50
C ASP A 40 11.50 -4.97 -5.83
N TYR A 41 12.77 -5.34 -5.69
CA TYR A 41 13.93 -4.49 -5.91
C TYR A 41 14.62 -4.73 -7.26
N THR A 42 14.03 -5.49 -8.17
CA THR A 42 14.66 -5.92 -9.43
C THR A 42 15.13 -4.75 -10.28
N LEU A 43 14.48 -3.58 -10.20
CA LEU A 43 14.84 -2.38 -10.94
C LEU A 43 15.81 -1.44 -10.22
N VAL A 44 16.20 -1.74 -9.01
CA VAL A 44 17.19 -0.92 -8.30
C VAL A 44 18.54 -1.04 -8.99
N GLY A 45 19.09 0.09 -9.43
CA GLY A 45 20.36 0.15 -10.16
C GLY A 45 20.30 -0.25 -11.66
N ASN A 46 19.15 -0.74 -12.14
CA ASN A 46 18.99 -1.15 -13.53
C ASN A 46 18.35 -0.04 -14.39
N ALA A 47 18.70 0.02 -15.67
CA ALA A 47 18.06 0.93 -16.62
C ALA A 47 16.62 0.50 -16.93
N GLY A 48 15.77 1.48 -17.27
CA GLY A 48 14.36 1.25 -17.59
C GLY A 48 13.40 1.80 -16.53
N ASN A 49 12.18 2.11 -16.93
CA ASN A 49 11.11 2.62 -16.09
C ASN A 49 9.85 1.75 -16.14
N LYS A 50 9.94 0.58 -16.76
CA LYS A 50 8.83 -0.35 -16.91
C LYS A 50 9.23 -1.75 -16.49
N VAL A 51 8.35 -2.44 -15.80
CA VAL A 51 8.43 -3.87 -15.51
C VAL A 51 7.40 -4.57 -16.39
N LYS A 52 7.83 -5.60 -17.10
CA LYS A 52 6.95 -6.48 -17.88
C LYS A 52 6.73 -7.76 -17.09
N LEU A 53 5.49 -8.00 -16.70
CA LEU A 53 5.07 -9.18 -15.96
C LEU A 53 4.43 -10.17 -16.93
N PRO A 54 5.04 -11.34 -17.18
CA PRO A 54 4.41 -12.38 -17.98
C PRO A 54 3.27 -13.03 -17.20
N TYR A 55 2.14 -13.22 -17.84
CA TYR A 55 1.00 -13.93 -17.32
C TYR A 55 0.61 -15.05 -18.29
N TYR A 56 0.53 -16.28 -17.82
CA TYR A 56 0.12 -17.43 -18.61
C TYR A 56 -1.33 -17.77 -18.31
N SER A 57 -2.12 -17.95 -19.36
CA SER A 57 -3.49 -18.42 -19.22
C SER A 57 -3.51 -19.92 -18.96
N TYR A 58 -4.41 -20.34 -18.07
CA TYR A 58 -4.64 -21.77 -17.82
C TYR A 58 -5.16 -22.46 -19.09
N ILE A 59 -4.56 -23.59 -19.45
CA ILE A 59 -4.89 -24.35 -20.66
C ILE A 59 -6.20 -25.14 -20.55
N GLY A 60 -6.84 -25.15 -19.37
CA GLY A 60 -8.04 -25.94 -19.06
C GLY A 60 -7.72 -27.36 -18.61
N ASP A 61 -8.73 -28.03 -18.08
CA ASP A 61 -8.59 -29.38 -17.50
C ASP A 61 -8.22 -30.44 -18.55
N ALA A 62 -7.59 -31.51 -18.09
CA ALA A 62 -7.35 -32.70 -18.89
C ALA A 62 -8.67 -33.41 -19.22
N VAL A 63 -8.73 -33.97 -20.39
CA VAL A 63 -9.90 -34.77 -20.82
C VAL A 63 -9.54 -36.27 -20.86
N THR A 64 -10.54 -37.10 -20.60
CA THR A 64 -10.37 -38.56 -20.76
C THR A 64 -10.25 -38.88 -22.23
N VAL A 65 -9.17 -39.58 -22.61
CA VAL A 65 -8.92 -40.00 -24.00
C VAL A 65 -9.17 -41.49 -24.09
N THR A 66 -9.95 -41.89 -25.05
CA THR A 66 -10.20 -43.31 -25.34
C THR A 66 -9.02 -43.95 -26.06
N GLU A 67 -8.87 -45.26 -25.95
CA GLU A 67 -7.79 -46.01 -26.61
C GLU A 67 -7.80 -45.76 -28.15
N GLY A 68 -6.66 -45.37 -28.70
CA GLY A 68 -6.50 -45.06 -30.12
C GLY A 68 -6.94 -43.65 -30.56
N ALA A 69 -7.42 -42.81 -29.64
CA ALA A 69 -7.77 -41.42 -29.94
C ALA A 69 -6.58 -40.47 -29.65
N ASP A 70 -6.49 -39.37 -30.42
CA ASP A 70 -5.45 -38.39 -30.26
C ASP A 70 -5.63 -37.56 -28.95
N ILE A 71 -4.54 -37.32 -28.26
CA ILE A 71 -4.50 -36.39 -27.11
C ILE A 71 -4.68 -34.93 -27.63
N PRO A 72 -5.67 -34.17 -27.16
CA PRO A 72 -5.87 -32.80 -27.62
C PRO A 72 -4.69 -31.90 -27.20
N ILE A 73 -4.02 -31.30 -28.18
CA ILE A 73 -2.91 -30.38 -27.98
C ILE A 73 -3.50 -28.97 -27.87
N LYS A 74 -3.23 -28.29 -26.75
CA LYS A 74 -3.66 -26.90 -26.51
C LYS A 74 -2.45 -25.97 -26.53
N GLN A 75 -2.62 -24.77 -27.10
CA GLN A 75 -1.57 -23.75 -27.14
C GLN A 75 -1.49 -23.02 -25.81
N LEU A 76 -0.29 -22.91 -25.25
CA LEU A 76 -0.03 -22.05 -24.10
C LEU A 76 0.04 -20.58 -24.59
N THR A 77 -0.87 -19.74 -24.09
CA THR A 77 -0.89 -18.31 -24.41
C THR A 77 -0.29 -17.50 -23.27
N GLN A 78 0.61 -16.59 -23.62
CA GLN A 78 1.25 -15.65 -22.70
C GLN A 78 0.76 -14.23 -23.02
N THR A 79 0.28 -13.54 -22.00
CA THR A 79 0.01 -12.10 -22.04
C THR A 79 1.03 -11.36 -21.18
N THR A 80 1.34 -10.13 -21.53
CA THR A 80 2.30 -9.31 -20.78
C THR A 80 1.57 -8.10 -20.22
N LYS A 81 1.68 -7.89 -18.93
CA LYS A 81 1.20 -6.66 -18.27
C LYS A 81 2.41 -5.75 -17.99
N GLU A 82 2.28 -4.47 -18.31
CA GLU A 82 3.33 -3.48 -18.07
C GLU A 82 2.99 -2.63 -16.84
N VAL A 83 3.98 -2.45 -15.97
CA VAL A 83 3.92 -1.57 -14.80
C VAL A 83 4.94 -0.47 -15.00
N THR A 84 4.50 0.79 -14.98
CA THR A 84 5.36 1.96 -15.15
C THR A 84 5.69 2.57 -13.79
N ILE A 85 6.98 2.78 -13.54
CA ILE A 85 7.47 3.43 -12.33
C ILE A 85 7.27 4.93 -12.45
N ALA A 86 6.73 5.52 -11.38
CA ALA A 86 6.55 6.96 -11.25
C ALA A 86 7.46 7.54 -10.16
N LYS A 87 7.88 8.77 -10.33
CA LYS A 87 8.51 9.58 -9.29
C LYS A 87 7.41 10.19 -8.42
N VAL A 88 7.50 9.99 -7.13
CA VAL A 88 6.66 10.63 -6.12
C VAL A 88 7.55 11.42 -5.19
N GLY A 89 7.25 12.68 -4.98
CA GLY A 89 8.04 13.53 -4.10
C GLY A 89 7.24 14.72 -3.60
N ASN A 90 7.73 15.32 -2.54
CA ASN A 90 7.20 16.54 -1.95
C ASN A 90 8.36 17.37 -1.41
N GLY A 91 8.14 18.66 -1.15
CA GLY A 91 9.15 19.57 -0.63
C GLY A 91 8.55 20.62 0.29
N ILE A 92 9.39 21.13 1.19
CA ILE A 92 9.05 22.17 2.16
C ILE A 92 10.14 23.24 2.08
N GLN A 93 9.75 24.50 2.11
CA GLN A 93 10.64 25.64 2.24
C GLN A 93 10.42 26.29 3.61
N ILE A 94 11.51 26.51 4.35
CA ILE A 94 11.49 27.07 5.70
C ILE A 94 12.39 28.32 5.68
N THR A 95 11.86 29.46 6.13
CA THR A 95 12.62 30.69 6.26
C THR A 95 13.43 30.74 7.56
N ASP A 96 14.53 31.50 7.57
CA ASP A 96 15.35 31.66 8.76
C ASP A 96 14.55 32.29 9.93
N GLU A 97 13.66 33.23 9.63
CA GLU A 97 12.80 33.87 10.63
C GLU A 97 11.86 32.84 11.27
N ALA A 98 11.34 31.87 10.49
CA ALA A 98 10.49 30.82 11.02
C ALA A 98 11.27 29.89 11.96
N VAL A 99 12.54 29.61 11.67
CA VAL A 99 13.39 28.77 12.55
C VAL A 99 13.78 29.55 13.82
N LEU A 100 14.10 30.84 13.70
CA LEU A 100 14.55 31.67 14.82
C LEU A 100 13.41 32.06 15.78
N SER A 101 12.21 32.30 15.25
CA SER A 101 11.04 32.72 16.03
C SER A 101 10.06 31.61 16.34
N GLY A 102 10.19 30.45 15.68
CA GLY A 102 9.33 29.30 15.87
C GLY A 102 9.54 28.64 17.23
N TYR A 103 8.45 28.23 17.87
CA TYR A 103 8.51 27.42 19.10
C TYR A 103 8.63 25.95 18.73
N GLY A 104 9.66 25.27 19.24
CA GLY A 104 9.90 23.83 18.99
C GLY A 104 10.97 23.59 17.94
N ASP A 105 10.85 22.44 17.23
CA ASP A 105 11.73 22.02 16.13
C ASP A 105 10.97 22.01 14.79
N PRO A 106 10.96 23.14 14.04
CA PRO A 106 10.25 23.21 12.76
C PRO A 106 10.80 22.26 11.71
N ILE A 107 12.06 21.88 11.79
CA ILE A 107 12.74 21.03 10.81
C ILE A 107 12.40 19.57 11.05
N GLY A 108 12.45 19.12 12.30
CA GLY A 108 12.00 17.78 12.65
C GLY A 108 10.54 17.53 12.31
N GLU A 109 9.69 18.54 12.44
CA GLU A 109 8.29 18.49 12.02
C GLU A 109 8.16 18.44 10.49
N ALA A 110 8.95 19.22 9.75
CA ALA A 110 8.98 19.20 8.29
C ALA A 110 9.33 17.81 7.76
N VAL A 111 10.35 17.16 8.32
CA VAL A 111 10.74 15.78 7.96
C VAL A 111 9.61 14.80 8.26
N ALA A 112 8.95 14.93 9.42
CA ALA A 112 7.82 14.07 9.78
C ALA A 112 6.64 14.22 8.81
N GLN A 113 6.35 15.44 8.38
CA GLN A 113 5.28 15.72 7.42
C GLN A 113 5.63 15.24 6.01
N LEU A 114 6.89 15.35 5.57
CA LEU A 114 7.35 14.79 4.30
C LEU A 114 7.20 13.26 4.29
N ALA A 115 7.63 12.56 5.34
CA ALA A 115 7.45 11.12 5.49
C ALA A 115 5.98 10.72 5.41
N THR A 116 5.12 11.40 6.18
CA THR A 116 3.68 11.14 6.19
C THR A 116 3.04 11.39 4.83
N SER A 117 3.49 12.41 4.09
CA SER A 117 3.01 12.74 2.75
C SER A 117 3.34 11.63 1.75
N ILE A 118 4.59 11.15 1.72
CA ILE A 118 5.01 10.05 0.84
C ILE A 118 4.31 8.74 1.20
N ALA A 119 4.22 8.39 2.50
CA ALA A 119 3.49 7.23 2.98
C ALA A 119 2.02 7.28 2.56
N SER A 120 1.41 8.46 2.72
CA SER A 120 0.02 8.68 2.31
C SER A 120 -0.19 8.41 0.83
N LYS A 121 0.72 8.86 -0.01
CA LYS A 121 0.65 8.62 -1.46
C LYS A 121 0.84 7.14 -1.80
N MET A 122 1.83 6.46 -1.19
CA MET A 122 2.07 5.03 -1.41
C MET A 122 0.85 4.18 -1.04
N ASP A 123 0.27 4.41 0.14
CA ASP A 123 -0.93 3.70 0.58
C ASP A 123 -2.14 3.98 -0.34
N ASN A 124 -2.30 5.22 -0.82
CA ASN A 124 -3.38 5.57 -1.74
C ASN A 124 -3.20 4.87 -3.11
N ASP A 125 -1.97 4.72 -3.58
CA ASP A 125 -1.66 4.03 -4.84
C ASP A 125 -1.91 2.52 -4.72
N LEU A 126 -1.56 1.91 -3.57
CA LEU A 126 -1.89 0.53 -3.27
C LEU A 126 -3.42 0.32 -3.18
N LEU A 127 -4.13 1.24 -2.53
CA LEU A 127 -5.59 1.21 -2.48
C LEU A 127 -6.22 1.37 -3.88
N ALA A 128 -5.65 2.24 -4.72
CA ALA A 128 -6.12 2.40 -6.09
C ALA A 128 -5.95 1.11 -6.91
N SER A 129 -4.84 0.38 -6.70
CA SER A 129 -4.62 -0.93 -7.31
C SER A 129 -5.66 -1.97 -6.86
N LEU A 130 -6.07 -1.95 -5.57
CA LEU A 130 -7.15 -2.80 -5.06
C LEU A 130 -8.52 -2.36 -5.58
N ALA A 131 -8.79 -1.06 -5.66
CA ALA A 131 -10.06 -0.52 -6.14
C ALA A 131 -10.29 -0.83 -7.64
N ALA A 132 -9.20 -1.02 -8.40
CA ALA A 132 -9.24 -1.41 -9.81
C ALA A 132 -9.63 -2.89 -10.04
N ILE A 133 -9.79 -3.69 -8.98
CA ILE A 133 -10.28 -5.07 -9.09
C ILE A 133 -11.66 -5.07 -9.74
N THR A 134 -11.80 -5.88 -10.79
CA THR A 134 -13.06 -6.14 -11.49
C THR A 134 -13.15 -7.62 -11.83
N THR A 135 -14.36 -8.16 -11.85
CA THR A 135 -14.62 -9.55 -12.24
C THR A 135 -14.17 -9.81 -13.69
N ALA A 136 -14.37 -8.84 -14.59
CA ALA A 136 -13.91 -8.93 -15.98
C ALA A 136 -12.38 -9.03 -16.11
N GLY A 137 -11.63 -8.51 -15.15
CA GLY A 137 -10.16 -8.61 -15.07
C GLY A 137 -9.65 -9.89 -14.37
N GLY A 138 -10.51 -10.84 -14.06
CA GLY A 138 -10.16 -12.06 -13.32
C GLY A 138 -10.02 -11.83 -11.82
N GLY A 139 -10.51 -10.70 -11.30
CA GLY A 139 -10.51 -10.38 -9.89
C GLY A 139 -11.78 -10.85 -9.19
N LEU A 140 -11.71 -10.96 -7.86
CA LEU A 140 -12.84 -11.34 -7.03
C LEU A 140 -13.58 -10.09 -6.55
N GLU A 141 -14.84 -9.97 -6.90
CA GLU A 141 -15.69 -8.85 -6.52
C GLU A 141 -17.00 -9.37 -5.94
N TYR A 142 -17.34 -8.88 -4.75
CA TYR A 142 -18.61 -9.17 -4.07
C TYR A 142 -19.40 -7.88 -3.92
N THR A 143 -20.69 -7.94 -4.18
CA THR A 143 -21.62 -6.82 -3.92
C THR A 143 -22.72 -7.31 -2.99
N SER A 144 -22.94 -6.61 -1.88
CA SER A 144 -24.01 -6.94 -0.94
C SER A 144 -25.37 -6.86 -1.62
N ALA A 145 -26.23 -7.83 -1.37
CA ALA A 145 -27.55 -7.93 -2.02
C ALA A 145 -28.53 -6.88 -1.50
N SER A 146 -28.41 -6.44 -0.24
CA SER A 146 -29.41 -5.58 0.41
C SER A 146 -28.84 -4.54 1.36
N ASN A 147 -27.58 -4.69 1.82
CA ASN A 147 -27.04 -3.86 2.87
C ASN A 147 -26.28 -2.66 2.27
N THR A 148 -26.71 -1.44 2.61
CA THR A 148 -25.98 -0.20 2.29
C THR A 148 -24.68 -0.03 3.09
N THR A 149 -24.53 -0.79 4.18
CA THR A 149 -23.30 -0.88 4.98
C THR A 149 -22.92 -2.35 5.12
N LEU A 150 -21.67 -2.69 4.80
CA LEU A 150 -21.19 -4.07 4.87
C LEU A 150 -21.30 -4.63 6.29
N THR A 151 -21.75 -5.89 6.39
CA THR A 151 -21.94 -6.64 7.62
C THR A 151 -20.97 -7.82 7.72
N ALA A 152 -20.92 -8.49 8.87
CA ALA A 152 -20.11 -9.71 9.03
C ALA A 152 -20.62 -10.87 8.16
N GLU A 153 -21.90 -10.90 7.82
CA GLU A 153 -22.48 -11.87 6.91
C GLU A 153 -21.99 -11.64 5.46
N ASP A 154 -21.93 -10.37 5.03
CA ASP A 154 -21.36 -10.02 3.73
C ASP A 154 -19.89 -10.46 3.61
N ILE A 155 -19.12 -10.34 4.70
CA ILE A 155 -17.72 -10.82 4.74
C ILE A 155 -17.69 -12.35 4.61
N ALA A 156 -18.54 -13.08 5.35
CA ALA A 156 -18.62 -14.53 5.24
C ALA A 156 -18.93 -14.98 3.82
N ASN A 157 -19.93 -14.35 3.20
CA ASN A 157 -20.30 -14.63 1.81
C ASN A 157 -19.18 -14.26 0.81
N ALA A 158 -18.48 -13.16 1.04
CA ALA A 158 -17.35 -12.77 0.19
C ALA A 158 -16.19 -13.77 0.28
N LEU A 159 -15.91 -14.31 1.47
CA LEU A 159 -14.84 -15.29 1.66
C LEU A 159 -15.05 -16.58 0.85
N THR A 160 -16.30 -16.94 0.50
CA THR A 160 -16.57 -18.09 -0.35
C THR A 160 -16.01 -17.95 -1.77
N LEU A 161 -15.74 -16.70 -2.21
CA LEU A 161 -15.14 -16.44 -3.53
C LEU A 161 -13.69 -16.94 -3.64
N PHE A 162 -13.00 -17.18 -2.52
CA PHE A 162 -11.69 -17.84 -2.54
C PHE A 162 -11.75 -19.34 -2.86
N GLY A 163 -12.94 -19.94 -2.83
CA GLY A 163 -13.12 -21.38 -3.10
C GLY A 163 -12.32 -22.24 -2.12
N GLU A 164 -11.47 -23.12 -2.64
CA GLU A 164 -10.63 -24.01 -1.84
C GLU A 164 -9.49 -23.27 -1.12
N ASP A 165 -9.09 -22.07 -1.61
CA ASP A 165 -8.05 -21.24 -1.01
C ASP A 165 -8.62 -20.29 0.07
N ILE A 166 -9.58 -20.75 0.87
CA ILE A 166 -10.19 -19.93 1.93
C ILE A 166 -9.26 -19.79 3.15
N ASP A 167 -8.37 -20.73 3.38
CA ASP A 167 -7.48 -20.76 4.53
C ASP A 167 -6.30 -19.76 4.40
N GLY A 168 -5.57 -19.59 5.49
CA GLY A 168 -4.41 -18.72 5.58
C GLY A 168 -4.73 -17.30 6.07
N ASP A 169 -3.67 -16.53 6.27
CA ASP A 169 -3.74 -15.17 6.78
C ASP A 169 -4.50 -14.25 5.82
N LYS A 170 -5.43 -13.49 6.38
CA LYS A 170 -6.29 -12.56 5.65
C LYS A 170 -6.44 -11.27 6.44
N VAL A 171 -6.39 -10.17 5.73
CA VAL A 171 -6.63 -8.84 6.31
C VAL A 171 -7.74 -8.16 5.54
N ILE A 172 -8.71 -7.63 6.27
CA ILE A 172 -9.75 -6.78 5.70
C ILE A 172 -9.50 -5.32 6.06
N LEU A 173 -9.46 -4.50 5.03
CA LEU A 173 -9.31 -3.05 5.12
C LEU A 173 -10.70 -2.43 5.08
N VAL A 174 -11.07 -1.71 6.12
CA VAL A 174 -12.41 -1.11 6.27
C VAL A 174 -12.33 0.36 6.63
N ASP A 175 -13.39 1.10 6.34
CA ASP A 175 -13.60 2.45 6.87
C ASP A 175 -14.21 2.41 8.28
N ALA A 176 -14.31 3.57 8.93
CA ALA A 176 -14.84 3.68 10.29
C ALA A 176 -16.32 3.30 10.38
N THR A 177 -17.10 3.51 9.34
CA THR A 177 -18.56 3.18 9.31
C THR A 177 -18.78 1.68 9.21
N THR A 178 -18.07 1.02 8.32
CA THR A 178 -18.07 -0.45 8.20
C THR A 178 -17.54 -1.10 9.48
N TYR A 179 -16.45 -0.57 10.06
CA TYR A 179 -15.93 -1.04 11.33
C TYR A 179 -16.98 -0.99 12.46
N ALA A 180 -17.73 0.12 12.58
CA ALA A 180 -18.79 0.25 13.57
C ALA A 180 -19.92 -0.79 13.37
N SER A 181 -20.24 -1.13 12.12
CA SER A 181 -21.17 -2.19 11.77
C SER A 181 -20.65 -3.57 12.20
N LEU A 182 -19.39 -3.87 11.90
CA LEU A 182 -18.76 -5.15 12.24
C LEU A 182 -18.68 -5.39 13.74
N ARG A 183 -18.40 -4.35 14.54
CA ARG A 183 -18.38 -4.45 16.02
C ARG A 183 -19.71 -4.83 16.64
N LYS A 184 -20.82 -4.57 15.97
CA LYS A 184 -22.16 -4.96 16.45
C LYS A 184 -22.45 -6.45 16.19
N SER A 185 -21.63 -7.13 15.41
CA SER A 185 -21.82 -8.55 15.11
C SER A 185 -21.41 -9.42 16.29
N THR A 186 -22.12 -10.53 16.47
CA THR A 186 -21.80 -11.58 17.46
C THR A 186 -20.52 -12.33 17.14
N THR A 187 -20.03 -12.25 15.90
CA THR A 187 -18.80 -12.89 15.43
C THR A 187 -17.56 -11.99 15.58
N TRP A 188 -17.71 -10.81 16.16
CA TRP A 188 -16.61 -9.90 16.44
C TRP A 188 -15.73 -10.40 17.57
N MET A 189 -14.43 -10.53 17.33
CA MET A 189 -13.42 -10.82 18.36
C MET A 189 -12.50 -9.60 18.51
N PRO A 190 -12.41 -8.99 19.72
CA PRO A 190 -11.52 -7.86 19.95
C PRO A 190 -10.05 -8.31 19.90
N ALA A 191 -9.14 -7.37 19.61
CA ALA A 191 -7.71 -7.66 19.51
C ALA A 191 -7.11 -8.19 20.84
N SER A 192 -7.71 -7.88 21.99
CA SER A 192 -7.30 -8.41 23.31
C SER A 192 -7.46 -9.92 23.44
N ASP A 193 -8.37 -10.52 22.68
CA ASP A 193 -8.72 -11.95 22.76
C ASP A 193 -8.02 -12.77 21.66
N ILE A 194 -7.29 -12.09 20.77
CA ILE A 194 -6.53 -12.72 19.69
C ILE A 194 -5.11 -12.98 20.21
N SER A 195 -4.64 -14.22 20.08
CA SER A 195 -3.26 -14.60 20.41
C SER A 195 -2.24 -13.72 19.69
N ALA A 196 -1.07 -13.53 20.32
CA ALA A 196 -0.06 -12.51 20.04
C ALA A 196 0.55 -12.42 18.62
N ASP A 197 0.18 -13.27 17.68
CA ASP A 197 0.61 -13.20 16.27
C ASP A 197 -0.26 -12.24 15.45
N THR A 198 -0.30 -10.99 15.88
CA THR A 198 -0.93 -9.94 15.09
C THR A 198 0.02 -9.52 13.98
N TYR A 199 -0.22 -9.99 12.79
CA TYR A 199 0.64 -9.84 11.60
C TYR A 199 0.90 -8.38 11.20
N LEU A 200 0.04 -7.45 11.63
CA LEU A 200 0.10 -6.04 11.24
C LEU A 200 -0.12 -5.11 12.43
N LYS A 201 0.68 -4.05 12.47
CA LYS A 201 0.39 -2.89 13.34
C LYS A 201 -0.96 -2.29 12.92
N GLY A 202 -1.88 -2.14 13.88
CA GLY A 202 -3.18 -1.49 13.65
C GLY A 202 -4.36 -2.42 13.44
N VAL A 203 -4.21 -3.74 13.64
CA VAL A 203 -5.34 -4.66 13.75
C VAL A 203 -6.14 -4.32 15.00
N VAL A 204 -7.44 -4.06 14.83
CA VAL A 204 -8.34 -3.69 15.91
C VAL A 204 -9.24 -4.83 16.39
N GLY A 205 -9.26 -5.94 15.65
CA GLY A 205 -10.03 -7.13 15.96
C GLY A 205 -10.07 -8.12 14.82
N GLN A 206 -10.87 -9.17 14.95
CA GLN A 206 -11.04 -10.20 13.95
C GLN A 206 -12.51 -10.50 13.71
N VAL A 207 -12.88 -10.76 12.45
CA VAL A 207 -14.22 -11.21 12.05
C VAL A 207 -14.07 -12.35 11.06
N GLN A 208 -14.77 -13.45 11.29
CA GLN A 208 -14.74 -14.63 10.40
C GLN A 208 -13.32 -15.11 10.04
N GLY A 209 -12.40 -15.12 11.03
CA GLY A 209 -11.01 -15.50 10.79
C GLY A 209 -10.18 -14.49 10.01
N THR A 210 -10.69 -13.29 9.78
CA THR A 210 -10.01 -12.22 9.02
C THR A 210 -9.65 -11.07 9.96
N GLN A 211 -8.39 -10.66 9.96
CA GLN A 211 -7.90 -9.52 10.75
C GLN A 211 -8.47 -8.21 10.19
N VAL A 212 -8.97 -7.34 11.05
CA VAL A 212 -9.60 -6.08 10.66
C VAL A 212 -8.65 -4.91 10.91
N VAL A 213 -8.36 -4.15 9.85
CA VAL A 213 -7.57 -2.92 9.88
C VAL A 213 -8.46 -1.75 9.45
N VAL A 214 -8.57 -0.74 10.31
CA VAL A 214 -9.34 0.47 10.01
C VAL A 214 -8.45 1.51 9.35
N THR A 215 -8.93 2.07 8.26
CA THR A 215 -8.22 3.11 7.52
C THR A 215 -9.14 4.26 7.12
N ASN A 216 -8.64 5.49 7.25
CA ASN A 216 -9.33 6.69 6.77
C ASN A 216 -9.08 6.99 5.29
N ARG A 217 -8.39 6.10 4.57
CA ARG A 217 -8.10 6.28 3.14
C ARG A 217 -9.23 5.82 2.24
N ILE A 218 -10.10 4.92 2.73
CA ILE A 218 -11.30 4.46 2.03
C ILE A 218 -12.36 5.56 2.12
N LYS A 219 -12.38 6.45 1.12
CA LYS A 219 -13.31 7.60 1.04
C LYS A 219 -13.58 7.99 -0.42
N GLY A 220 -14.51 8.92 -0.63
CA GLY A 220 -14.91 9.35 -1.97
C GLY A 220 -15.55 8.20 -2.75
N ALA A 221 -15.09 7.90 -3.94
CA ALA A 221 -15.60 6.81 -4.79
C ALA A 221 -15.48 5.40 -4.18
N ASN A 222 -14.65 5.25 -3.13
CA ASN A 222 -14.45 3.99 -2.43
C ASN A 222 -15.13 3.97 -1.05
N ALA A 223 -15.86 5.00 -0.67
CA ALA A 223 -16.54 5.07 0.62
C ALA A 223 -17.49 3.88 0.82
N GLY A 224 -17.47 3.28 2.03
CA GLY A 224 -18.28 2.11 2.37
C GLY A 224 -17.79 0.78 1.77
N LYS A 225 -16.80 0.78 0.88
CA LYS A 225 -16.20 -0.46 0.37
C LYS A 225 -15.24 -1.07 1.39
N ALA A 226 -15.01 -2.36 1.26
CA ALA A 226 -13.98 -3.06 2.00
C ALA A 226 -13.12 -3.89 1.06
N PHE A 227 -11.89 -4.18 1.48
CA PHE A 227 -10.96 -4.97 0.67
C PHE A 227 -10.36 -6.08 1.54
N ILE A 228 -10.59 -7.33 1.15
CA ILE A 228 -9.92 -8.48 1.78
C ILE A 228 -8.68 -8.78 0.96
N VAL A 229 -7.55 -8.85 1.63
CA VAL A 229 -6.24 -9.03 0.99
C VAL A 229 -5.50 -10.17 1.67
N LYS A 230 -5.01 -11.11 0.88
CA LYS A 230 -4.06 -12.14 1.31
C LYS A 230 -2.62 -11.71 1.00
N PRO A 231 -1.62 -12.20 1.74
CA PRO A 231 -0.21 -11.99 1.42
C PRO A 231 0.12 -12.38 -0.04
N GLY A 232 0.91 -11.54 -0.72
CA GLY A 232 1.29 -11.75 -2.12
C GLY A 232 0.21 -11.36 -3.14
N ALA A 233 -0.87 -10.69 -2.73
CA ALA A 233 -1.82 -10.08 -3.66
C ALA A 233 -1.27 -8.80 -4.30
N LEU A 234 -0.60 -7.98 -3.50
CA LEU A 234 -0.03 -6.68 -3.90
C LEU A 234 1.48 -6.78 -4.07
N ALA A 235 2.01 -6.02 -5.02
CA ALA A 235 3.44 -5.80 -5.19
C ALA A 235 3.77 -4.31 -5.25
N LEU A 236 4.92 -3.97 -4.70
CA LEU A 236 5.52 -2.64 -4.76
C LEU A 236 6.88 -2.77 -5.46
N PHE A 237 6.97 -2.29 -6.70
CA PHE A 237 8.22 -2.27 -7.45
C PHE A 237 8.99 -1.01 -7.10
N LEU A 238 10.12 -1.18 -6.43
CA LEU A 238 11.00 -0.08 -6.04
C LEU A 238 12.12 0.07 -7.05
N LYS A 239 12.36 1.31 -7.50
CA LYS A 239 13.49 1.64 -8.36
C LYS A 239 14.57 2.45 -7.64
N ARG A 240 14.15 3.39 -6.83
CA ARG A 240 15.03 4.20 -5.98
C ARG A 240 14.33 4.43 -4.65
N ASP A 241 15.07 4.22 -3.61
CA ASP A 241 14.60 4.52 -2.26
C ASP A 241 14.52 6.03 -2.02
N THR A 242 14.10 6.43 -0.86
CA THR A 242 13.89 7.83 -0.54
C THR A 242 15.20 8.61 -0.67
N LEU A 243 15.20 9.62 -1.52
CA LEU A 243 16.29 10.57 -1.63
C LEU A 243 15.83 11.90 -1.04
N VAL A 244 16.62 12.44 -0.13
CA VAL A 244 16.40 13.75 0.44
C VAL A 244 17.49 14.69 -0.05
N GLU A 245 17.08 15.82 -0.58
CA GLU A 245 17.97 16.89 -1.02
C GLU A 245 17.62 18.17 -0.29
N THR A 246 18.64 18.90 0.11
CA THR A 246 18.48 20.20 0.77
C THR A 246 19.24 21.25 -0.02
N ASP A 247 18.60 22.38 -0.25
CA ASP A 247 19.21 23.54 -0.90
C ASP A 247 18.92 24.82 -0.14
N ARG A 248 19.90 25.72 -0.11
CA ARG A 248 19.79 26.99 0.59
C ARG A 248 19.66 28.14 -0.38
N ASP A 249 18.53 28.82 -0.33
CA ASP A 249 18.33 30.10 -0.99
C ASP A 249 18.89 31.24 -0.14
N ILE A 250 20.05 31.76 -0.54
CA ILE A 250 20.73 32.83 0.17
C ILE A 250 20.06 34.19 -0.03
N ILE A 251 19.25 34.36 -1.09
CA ILE A 251 18.56 35.59 -1.42
C ILE A 251 17.32 35.71 -0.55
N ASN A 252 16.50 34.68 -0.49
CA ASN A 252 15.27 34.66 0.30
C ASN A 252 15.49 34.17 1.74
N LYS A 253 16.75 33.91 2.14
CA LYS A 253 17.09 33.44 3.50
C LYS A 253 16.22 32.25 3.93
N SER A 254 16.11 31.25 3.07
CA SER A 254 15.29 30.07 3.29
C SER A 254 16.05 28.80 2.94
N THR A 255 15.65 27.68 3.55
CA THR A 255 16.14 26.35 3.25
C THR A 255 15.02 25.51 2.65
N VAL A 256 15.27 24.92 1.49
CA VAL A 256 14.36 24.00 0.82
C VAL A 256 14.80 22.58 1.11
N ILE A 257 13.87 21.76 1.59
CA ILE A 257 14.07 20.32 1.84
C ILE A 257 13.09 19.58 0.92
N THR A 258 13.62 18.73 0.06
CA THR A 258 12.81 17.88 -0.85
C THR A 258 13.07 16.42 -0.57
N ALA A 259 12.02 15.61 -0.64
CA ALA A 259 12.13 14.18 -0.55
C ALA A 259 11.40 13.53 -1.73
N ASP A 260 12.03 12.57 -2.38
CA ASP A 260 11.40 11.83 -3.46
C ASP A 260 11.73 10.33 -3.42
N LYS A 261 10.81 9.53 -3.99
CA LYS A 261 10.90 8.07 -4.08
C LYS A 261 10.39 7.62 -5.44
N HIS A 262 11.00 6.59 -6.02
CA HIS A 262 10.59 6.05 -7.31
C HIS A 262 10.06 4.65 -7.13
N TYR A 263 8.75 4.48 -7.33
CA TYR A 263 8.08 3.19 -7.17
C TYR A 263 6.88 3.03 -8.10
N ALA A 264 6.35 1.82 -8.14
CA ALA A 264 5.05 1.53 -8.71
C ALA A 264 4.30 0.52 -7.84
N SER A 265 3.01 0.73 -7.60
CA SER A 265 2.11 -0.21 -6.96
C SER A 265 1.39 -1.04 -8.02
N TYR A 266 1.21 -2.33 -7.75
CA TYR A 266 0.55 -3.23 -8.67
C TYR A 266 -0.17 -4.37 -7.96
N LEU A 267 -1.33 -4.79 -8.51
CA LEU A 267 -2.04 -5.99 -8.08
C LEU A 267 -1.44 -7.21 -8.79
N LEU A 268 -0.54 -7.92 -8.10
CA LEU A 268 0.19 -9.06 -8.66
C LEU A 268 -0.74 -10.25 -8.92
N ASN A 269 -1.58 -10.59 -7.94
CA ASN A 269 -2.52 -11.69 -8.06
C ASN A 269 -3.93 -11.24 -7.65
N ALA A 270 -4.79 -11.08 -8.66
CA ALA A 270 -6.17 -10.65 -8.47
C ALA A 270 -7.03 -11.71 -7.73
N GLY A 271 -6.68 -12.99 -7.82
CA GLY A 271 -7.37 -14.09 -7.11
C GLY A 271 -7.09 -14.11 -5.59
N LYS A 272 -6.10 -13.34 -5.11
CA LYS A 272 -5.77 -13.22 -3.68
C LYS A 272 -6.34 -11.97 -3.02
N ALA A 273 -7.14 -11.20 -3.73
CA ALA A 273 -7.79 -10.03 -3.18
C ALA A 273 -9.27 -9.97 -3.59
N ILE A 274 -10.13 -9.63 -2.63
CA ILE A 274 -11.57 -9.47 -2.85
C ILE A 274 -11.93 -8.01 -2.60
N LYS A 275 -12.66 -7.42 -3.53
CA LYS A 275 -13.29 -6.12 -3.36
C LYS A 275 -14.75 -6.31 -2.96
N LEU A 276 -15.15 -5.74 -1.84
CA LEU A 276 -16.51 -5.75 -1.34
C LEU A 276 -17.16 -4.40 -1.60
N ASN A 277 -18.28 -4.42 -2.28
CA ASN A 277 -19.11 -3.24 -2.51
C ASN A 277 -20.38 -3.32 -1.64
N PRO A 278 -20.77 -2.22 -0.98
CA PRO A 278 -22.10 -2.12 -0.38
C PRO A 278 -23.16 -2.13 -1.47
N HIS A 279 -24.40 -2.44 -1.10
CA HIS A 279 -25.54 -2.29 -2.02
C HIS A 279 -25.73 -0.80 -2.36
N THR A 280 -25.78 -0.50 -3.64
CA THR A 280 -26.16 0.82 -4.15
C THR A 280 -27.64 0.76 -4.52
N ALA A 281 -28.44 1.58 -3.86
CA ALA A 281 -29.88 1.70 -4.14
C ALA A 281 -30.13 2.26 -5.54
#